data_629f3800e2534a3ef3a59d7e1951bb1b
#
_entry.id   629f3800e2534a3ef3a59d7e1951bb1b
#
_cell.length_a   1.000
_cell.length_b   1.000
_cell.length_c   1.000
_cell.angle_alpha   90.00
_cell.angle_beta   90.00
_cell.angle_gamma   90.00
#
_symmetry.space_group_name_H-M   'P 1'
#
loop_
_entity.id
_entity.type
_entity.pdbx_description
1 polymer ?
#
loop_
_entity_poly.entity_id
_entity_poly.type
_entity_poly.pdbx_seq_one_letter_code
_entity_poly.pdbx_strand_id
1 'polypeptide(L)'
;MTIVNNRSRTGQAFWLGLGNLVSLSFGIVSAAVLSRMMPVGEYGTLRQVLYVYGTLQVVFTLGLPRAYSYFLPRVPEEQALSALNRINRIYIVTGFVFAVALWCGSSMIAGVLGNPALCGALRCFAPVPAFLFPVMGMEGVMASCRRTSYATLYVILNRVFNLICVVLPVAVWHCGASGAALGLTLSSAACCVVGIKLMRLPFRGIPERPSVLTASEILRYSLPLMSAGIWGILIQSAPQFFVSRWYGAEAFAEFANGFIELPFAGMLIGAIAGVLLPEVSRLASAGDGNEGKVIEIWRSTFRKSASIIYPLAIFACVYAPEIIGLLYGSRYDGAAVYFRIVTVVNLIRVVPYAPVMLGLGMGRQYSMASLVPAVVLAAADMAWVAVVFPAAAVTGGAGPGVGPAGIAVIQCGILMLHISMMLYYLGRRTGTPVHRLIPWRHCMTVGGISVIASLLPAAVFGFIPGVSGAAVRLLLGSAAFISLYFPIASRMGLKYKDMLRPLIRERIRGD
;
A
#
# COMPACT_ATOMS: atom_id res chain seq x y z
N MET A 1 6.32 -38.64 -0.29
CA MET A 1 5.45 -37.90 -1.21
C MET A 1 5.74 -36.42 -1.01
N THR A 2 6.55 -35.82 -1.86
CA THR A 2 7.15 -34.50 -1.72
C THR A 2 6.07 -33.43 -1.68
N ILE A 3 6.04 -32.61 -0.64
CA ILE A 3 5.14 -31.45 -0.43
C ILE A 3 5.27 -30.43 -1.58
N VAL A 4 6.30 -30.54 -2.36
CA VAL A 4 6.66 -29.65 -3.47
C VAL A 4 5.81 -30.02 -4.70
N ASN A 5 4.67 -29.36 -4.83
CA ASN A 5 3.93 -29.38 -6.10
C ASN A 5 4.76 -28.59 -7.13
N ASN A 6 5.12 -29.22 -8.23
CA ASN A 6 6.12 -28.76 -9.22
C ASN A 6 5.63 -27.58 -10.08
N ARG A 7 5.00 -26.57 -9.46
CA ARG A 7 4.58 -25.36 -10.17
C ARG A 7 5.78 -24.44 -10.33
N SER A 8 5.99 -23.96 -11.54
CA SER A 8 7.05 -23.03 -11.90
C SER A 8 7.03 -21.79 -11.01
N ARG A 9 8.21 -21.17 -10.76
CA ARG A 9 8.31 -19.89 -10.02
C ARG A 9 7.43 -18.80 -10.62
N THR A 10 7.32 -18.78 -11.93
CA THR A 10 6.45 -17.86 -12.70
C THR A 10 4.96 -18.09 -12.37
N GLY A 11 4.52 -19.35 -12.26
CA GLY A 11 3.16 -19.69 -11.87
C GLY A 11 2.82 -19.24 -10.43
N GLN A 12 3.78 -19.36 -9.51
CA GLN A 12 3.61 -18.87 -8.13
C GLN A 12 3.47 -17.35 -8.08
N ALA A 13 4.34 -16.63 -8.80
CA ALA A 13 4.27 -15.17 -8.89
C ALA A 13 2.96 -14.70 -9.54
N PHE A 14 2.48 -15.40 -10.57
CA PHE A 14 1.20 -15.10 -11.21
C PHE A 14 0.02 -15.21 -10.23
N TRP A 15 -0.07 -16.29 -9.46
CA TRP A 15 -1.16 -16.46 -8.49
C TRP A 15 -1.13 -15.40 -7.39
N LEU A 16 0.04 -15.08 -6.84
CA LEU A 16 0.17 -13.99 -5.85
C LEU A 16 -0.18 -12.64 -6.45
N GLY A 17 0.25 -12.37 -7.67
CA GLY A 17 -0.10 -11.14 -8.39
C GLY A 17 -1.60 -11.02 -8.65
N LEU A 18 -2.25 -12.13 -9.04
CA LEU A 18 -3.70 -12.19 -9.22
C LEU A 18 -4.44 -11.95 -7.90
N GLY A 19 -3.97 -12.56 -6.80
CA GLY A 19 -4.54 -12.33 -5.47
C GLY A 19 -4.46 -10.86 -5.06
N ASN A 20 -3.32 -10.22 -5.28
CA ASN A 20 -3.13 -8.80 -4.99
C ASN A 20 -4.04 -7.91 -5.86
N LEU A 21 -4.18 -8.21 -7.16
CA LEU A 21 -5.06 -7.48 -8.06
C LEU A 21 -6.53 -7.59 -7.64
N VAL A 22 -6.98 -8.80 -7.32
CA VAL A 22 -8.33 -9.05 -6.81
C VAL A 22 -8.54 -8.28 -5.49
N SER A 23 -7.61 -8.39 -4.55
CA SER A 23 -7.66 -7.69 -3.27
C SER A 23 -7.84 -6.18 -3.44
N LEU A 24 -7.06 -5.60 -4.35
CA LEU A 24 -7.11 -4.19 -4.68
C LEU A 24 -8.45 -3.78 -5.27
N SER A 25 -8.92 -4.52 -6.29
CA SER A 25 -10.18 -4.23 -6.98
C SER A 25 -11.36 -4.27 -6.01
N PHE A 26 -11.44 -5.31 -5.18
CA PHE A 26 -12.48 -5.40 -4.15
C PHE A 26 -12.37 -4.30 -3.08
N GLY A 27 -11.16 -3.88 -2.71
CA GLY A 27 -10.94 -2.77 -1.80
C GLY A 27 -11.52 -1.46 -2.35
N ILE A 28 -11.25 -1.16 -3.62
CA ILE A 28 -11.77 0.02 -4.30
C ILE A 28 -13.31 -0.05 -4.41
N VAL A 29 -13.85 -1.18 -4.86
CA VAL A 29 -15.31 -1.38 -5.00
C VAL A 29 -16.02 -1.25 -3.64
N SER A 30 -15.48 -1.89 -2.60
CA SER A 30 -16.05 -1.79 -1.25
C SER A 30 -16.04 -0.35 -0.73
N ALA A 31 -14.95 0.37 -0.89
CA ALA A 31 -14.86 1.78 -0.50
C ALA A 31 -15.83 2.66 -1.30
N ALA A 32 -15.96 2.43 -2.61
CA ALA A 32 -16.87 3.15 -3.49
C ALA A 32 -18.35 2.92 -3.10
N VAL A 33 -18.73 1.69 -2.79
CA VAL A 33 -20.11 1.37 -2.37
C VAL A 33 -20.41 1.97 -1.00
N LEU A 34 -19.52 1.73 -0.01
CA LEU A 34 -19.73 2.22 1.36
C LEU A 34 -19.79 3.76 1.42
N SER A 35 -18.93 4.47 0.69
CA SER A 35 -18.90 5.93 0.66
C SER A 35 -20.19 6.53 0.09
N ARG A 36 -20.89 5.82 -0.81
CA ARG A 36 -22.14 6.27 -1.40
C ARG A 36 -23.36 5.94 -0.53
N MET A 37 -23.30 4.84 0.22
CA MET A 37 -24.44 4.33 0.98
C MET A 37 -24.46 4.83 2.42
N MET A 38 -23.32 5.23 2.98
CA MET A 38 -23.24 5.76 4.33
C MET A 38 -23.26 7.28 4.35
N PRO A 39 -23.77 7.92 5.42
CA PRO A 39 -23.51 9.31 5.72
C PRO A 39 -22.00 9.59 5.81
N VAL A 40 -21.53 10.77 5.35
CA VAL A 40 -20.10 11.09 5.26
C VAL A 40 -19.38 10.93 6.62
N GLY A 41 -20.00 11.43 7.71
CA GLY A 41 -19.43 11.32 9.06
C GLY A 41 -19.31 9.88 9.57
N GLU A 42 -20.29 9.01 9.24
CA GLU A 42 -20.23 7.59 9.62
C GLU A 42 -19.20 6.82 8.80
N TYR A 43 -19.15 7.08 7.49
CA TYR A 43 -18.09 6.51 6.65
C TYR A 43 -16.71 6.98 7.11
N GLY A 44 -16.57 8.26 7.50
CA GLY A 44 -15.35 8.79 8.10
C GLY A 44 -14.98 8.07 9.40
N THR A 45 -15.95 7.81 10.27
CA THR A 45 -15.75 7.04 11.51
C THR A 45 -15.26 5.61 11.20
N LEU A 46 -15.84 4.93 10.21
CA LEU A 46 -15.38 3.61 9.77
C LEU A 46 -13.94 3.68 9.22
N ARG A 47 -13.61 4.71 8.45
CA ARG A 47 -12.25 4.95 7.95
C ARG A 47 -11.25 5.21 9.10
N GLN A 48 -11.67 5.92 10.15
CA GLN A 48 -10.87 6.11 11.37
C GLN A 48 -10.61 4.80 12.11
N VAL A 49 -11.60 3.89 12.20
CA VAL A 49 -11.39 2.53 12.75
C VAL A 49 -10.30 1.79 11.99
N LEU A 50 -10.38 1.78 10.65
CA LEU A 50 -9.38 1.12 9.80
C LEU A 50 -8.00 1.77 9.90
N TYR A 51 -7.96 3.09 10.03
CA TYR A 51 -6.73 3.85 10.27
C TYR A 51 -6.06 3.48 11.59
N VAL A 52 -6.80 3.46 12.69
CA VAL A 52 -6.30 3.07 14.01
C VAL A 52 -5.76 1.65 13.98
N TYR A 53 -6.52 0.72 13.41
CA TYR A 53 -6.08 -0.66 13.25
C TYR A 53 -4.80 -0.76 12.42
N GLY A 54 -4.75 -0.15 11.23
CA GLY A 54 -3.59 -0.23 10.34
C GLY A 54 -2.32 0.36 10.95
N THR A 55 -2.46 1.45 11.71
CA THR A 55 -1.33 2.10 12.40
C THR A 55 -0.78 1.22 13.52
N LEU A 56 -1.64 0.70 14.40
CA LEU A 56 -1.23 -0.10 15.54
C LEU A 56 -0.81 -1.52 15.16
N GLN A 57 -1.38 -2.08 14.09
CA GLN A 57 -1.09 -3.43 13.60
C GLN A 57 0.41 -3.67 13.40
N VAL A 58 1.17 -2.69 12.93
CA VAL A 58 2.62 -2.83 12.69
C VAL A 58 3.37 -3.17 13.97
N VAL A 59 2.96 -2.58 15.09
CA VAL A 59 3.54 -2.87 16.41
C VAL A 59 3.14 -4.26 16.90
N PHE A 60 1.85 -4.58 16.86
CA PHE A 60 1.34 -5.83 17.40
C PHE A 60 1.66 -7.08 16.57
N THR A 61 1.95 -6.92 15.27
CA THR A 61 2.42 -8.04 14.43
C THR A 61 3.85 -8.46 14.73
N LEU A 62 4.62 -7.66 15.48
CA LEU A 62 6.02 -7.94 15.86
C LEU A 62 6.92 -8.33 14.68
N GLY A 63 6.59 -7.95 13.44
CA GLY A 63 7.33 -8.34 12.23
C GLY A 63 7.19 -9.81 11.81
N LEU A 64 6.32 -10.57 12.49
CA LEU A 64 6.11 -12.01 12.29
C LEU A 64 5.66 -12.46 10.88
N PRO A 65 4.98 -11.63 10.03
CA PRO A 65 4.57 -12.12 8.71
C PRO A 65 5.71 -12.71 7.87
N ARG A 66 6.93 -12.19 8.04
CA ARG A 66 8.12 -12.69 7.34
C ARG A 66 8.74 -13.95 7.98
N ALA A 67 8.41 -14.23 9.23
CA ALA A 67 8.94 -15.40 9.96
C ALA A 67 8.57 -16.72 9.29
N TYR A 68 7.36 -16.84 8.74
CA TYR A 68 6.93 -18.06 8.04
C TYR A 68 7.81 -18.36 6.82
N SER A 69 8.04 -17.37 5.97
CA SER A 69 8.88 -17.53 4.78
C SER A 69 10.35 -17.75 5.12
N TYR A 70 10.80 -17.34 6.32
CA TYR A 70 12.16 -17.52 6.77
C TYR A 70 12.38 -18.87 7.44
N PHE A 71 11.54 -19.27 8.39
CA PHE A 71 11.76 -20.46 9.21
C PHE A 71 11.23 -21.74 8.56
N LEU A 72 10.05 -21.73 7.92
CA LEU A 72 9.45 -22.96 7.38
C LEU A 72 10.35 -23.70 6.36
N PRO A 73 11.04 -23.02 5.43
CA PRO A 73 11.93 -23.73 4.50
C PRO A 73 13.21 -24.26 5.16
N ARG A 74 13.53 -23.88 6.40
CA ARG A 74 14.77 -24.23 7.13
C ARG A 74 14.58 -25.35 8.12
N VAL A 75 13.35 -25.71 8.42
CA VAL A 75 13.05 -26.85 9.31
C VAL A 75 12.73 -28.10 8.50
N PRO A 76 13.03 -29.32 9.00
CA PRO A 76 12.60 -30.56 8.38
C PRO A 76 11.09 -30.61 8.17
N GLU A 77 10.62 -31.30 7.13
CA GLU A 77 9.18 -31.39 6.80
C GLU A 77 8.35 -31.90 7.98
N GLU A 78 8.86 -32.87 8.73
CA GLU A 78 8.21 -33.43 9.93
C GLU A 78 8.04 -32.41 11.06
N GLN A 79 8.87 -31.38 11.12
CA GLN A 79 8.82 -30.33 12.15
C GLN A 79 8.08 -29.07 11.66
N ALA A 80 7.75 -28.98 10.37
CA ALA A 80 7.19 -27.77 9.77
C ALA A 80 5.82 -27.41 10.37
N LEU A 81 4.97 -28.40 10.65
CA LEU A 81 3.66 -28.17 11.29
C LEU A 81 3.83 -27.65 12.73
N SER A 82 4.77 -28.22 13.50
CA SER A 82 5.10 -27.77 14.85
C SER A 82 5.66 -26.35 14.86
N ALA A 83 6.55 -26.01 13.89
CA ALA A 83 7.07 -24.65 13.70
C ALA A 83 5.95 -23.66 13.36
N LEU A 84 5.05 -24.03 12.42
CA LEU A 84 3.86 -23.26 12.08
C LEU A 84 3.01 -22.97 13.31
N ASN A 85 2.68 -24.03 14.09
CA ASN A 85 1.87 -23.90 15.29
C ASN A 85 2.54 -23.00 16.33
N ARG A 86 3.88 -23.01 16.45
CA ARG A 86 4.62 -22.15 17.38
C ARG A 86 4.55 -20.68 16.98
N ILE A 87 4.74 -20.36 15.69
CA ILE A 87 4.58 -18.99 15.20
C ILE A 87 3.13 -18.53 15.38
N ASN A 88 2.15 -19.38 15.06
CA ASN A 88 0.73 -19.07 15.24
C ASN A 88 0.34 -18.82 16.69
N ARG A 89 0.94 -19.51 17.66
CA ARG A 89 0.69 -19.24 19.10
C ARG A 89 1.08 -17.82 19.48
N ILE A 90 2.23 -17.31 18.97
CA ILE A 90 2.63 -15.93 19.20
C ILE A 90 1.59 -14.98 18.60
N TYR A 91 1.12 -15.25 17.38
CA TYR A 91 0.09 -14.45 16.75
C TYR A 91 -1.26 -14.47 17.46
N ILE A 92 -1.66 -15.62 18.01
CA ILE A 92 -2.89 -15.71 18.81
C ILE A 92 -2.78 -14.82 20.05
N VAL A 93 -1.63 -14.88 20.74
CA VAL A 93 -1.40 -14.06 21.95
C VAL A 93 -1.35 -12.57 21.57
N THR A 94 -0.58 -12.17 20.57
CA THR A 94 -0.47 -10.76 20.18
C THR A 94 -1.77 -10.22 19.60
N GLY A 95 -2.50 -11.03 18.83
CA GLY A 95 -3.82 -10.67 18.30
C GLY A 95 -4.87 -10.48 19.41
N PHE A 96 -4.84 -11.35 20.43
CA PHE A 96 -5.71 -11.20 21.61
C PHE A 96 -5.34 -9.96 22.44
N VAL A 97 -4.04 -9.74 22.69
CA VAL A 97 -3.58 -8.53 23.41
C VAL A 97 -3.98 -7.27 22.64
N PHE A 98 -3.86 -7.28 21.32
CA PHE A 98 -4.29 -6.15 20.50
C PHE A 98 -5.81 -5.94 20.55
N ALA A 99 -6.60 -7.01 20.51
CA ALA A 99 -8.06 -6.93 20.65
C ALA A 99 -8.46 -6.31 22.00
N VAL A 100 -7.85 -6.75 23.09
CA VAL A 100 -8.07 -6.18 24.43
C VAL A 100 -7.62 -4.72 24.48
N ALA A 101 -6.45 -4.39 23.91
CA ALA A 101 -5.95 -3.02 23.86
C ALA A 101 -6.90 -2.08 23.08
N LEU A 102 -7.47 -2.53 21.96
CA LEU A 102 -8.47 -1.77 21.22
C LEU A 102 -9.77 -1.59 22.00
N TRP A 103 -10.24 -2.65 22.64
CA TRP A 103 -11.47 -2.60 23.43
C TRP A 103 -11.33 -1.64 24.62
N CYS A 104 -10.33 -1.84 25.46
CA CYS A 104 -10.08 -1.00 26.64
C CYS A 104 -9.67 0.43 26.28
N GLY A 105 -8.86 0.58 25.22
CA GLY A 105 -8.38 1.87 24.73
C GLY A 105 -9.38 2.65 23.88
N SER A 106 -10.54 2.06 23.52
CA SER A 106 -11.50 2.66 22.58
C SER A 106 -11.95 4.08 22.96
N SER A 107 -12.23 4.32 24.24
CA SER A 107 -12.64 5.63 24.75
C SER A 107 -11.50 6.66 24.69
N MET A 108 -10.29 6.24 25.09
CA MET A 108 -9.10 7.08 25.00
C MET A 108 -8.78 7.45 23.54
N ILE A 109 -8.79 6.48 22.63
CA ILE A 109 -8.53 6.70 21.22
C ILE A 109 -9.58 7.63 20.61
N ALA A 110 -10.86 7.42 20.93
CA ALA A 110 -11.95 8.29 20.49
C ALA A 110 -11.77 9.74 20.97
N GLY A 111 -11.36 9.93 22.24
CA GLY A 111 -11.02 11.24 22.80
C GLY A 111 -9.82 11.89 22.12
N VAL A 112 -8.74 11.12 21.88
CA VAL A 112 -7.55 11.60 21.17
C VAL A 112 -7.86 12.00 19.73
N LEU A 113 -8.71 11.26 19.03
CA LEU A 113 -9.11 11.58 17.65
C LEU A 113 -10.28 12.56 17.55
N GLY A 114 -10.87 12.97 18.69
CA GLY A 114 -11.94 13.96 18.70
C GLY A 114 -13.27 13.47 18.14
N ASN A 115 -13.51 12.14 18.11
CA ASN A 115 -14.74 11.56 17.58
C ASN A 115 -15.36 10.58 18.56
N PRO A 116 -16.38 10.99 19.35
CA PRO A 116 -17.05 10.09 20.31
C PRO A 116 -17.69 8.85 19.68
N ALA A 117 -18.23 8.95 18.44
CA ALA A 117 -18.84 7.83 17.73
C ALA A 117 -17.84 6.70 17.42
N LEU A 118 -16.56 7.03 17.36
CA LEU A 118 -15.47 6.07 17.14
C LEU A 118 -15.38 5.02 18.26
N CYS A 119 -15.74 5.37 19.49
CA CYS A 119 -15.67 4.45 20.65
C CYS A 119 -16.51 3.18 20.41
N GLY A 120 -17.78 3.34 20.02
CA GLY A 120 -18.67 2.23 19.71
C GLY A 120 -18.18 1.38 18.54
N ALA A 121 -17.77 2.04 17.45
CA ALA A 121 -17.26 1.38 16.27
C ALA A 121 -15.95 0.59 16.56
N LEU A 122 -15.02 1.14 17.35
CA LEU A 122 -13.80 0.46 17.78
C LEU A 122 -14.10 -0.76 18.65
N ARG A 123 -15.07 -0.69 19.55
CA ARG A 123 -15.47 -1.85 20.36
C ARG A 123 -16.05 -2.98 19.52
N CYS A 124 -16.88 -2.65 18.52
CA CYS A 124 -17.40 -3.64 17.57
C CYS A 124 -16.28 -4.26 16.72
N PHE A 125 -15.24 -3.50 16.40
CA PHE A 125 -14.09 -3.93 15.60
C PHE A 125 -13.01 -4.64 16.43
N ALA A 126 -12.93 -4.41 17.72
CA ALA A 126 -11.85 -4.87 18.60
C ALA A 126 -11.51 -6.37 18.50
N PRO A 127 -12.46 -7.31 18.25
CA PRO A 127 -12.14 -8.73 18.10
C PRO A 127 -11.40 -9.07 16.79
N VAL A 128 -11.41 -8.19 15.77
CA VAL A 128 -10.82 -8.44 14.45
C VAL A 128 -9.35 -8.91 14.51
N PRO A 129 -8.44 -8.26 15.27
CA PRO A 129 -7.06 -8.73 15.38
C PRO A 129 -6.93 -10.16 15.88
N ALA A 130 -7.75 -10.58 16.84
CA ALA A 130 -7.71 -11.94 17.38
C ALA A 130 -8.04 -12.99 16.31
N PHE A 131 -8.90 -12.66 15.35
CA PHE A 131 -9.26 -13.54 14.23
C PHE A 131 -8.29 -13.43 13.03
N LEU A 132 -7.80 -12.24 12.69
CA LEU A 132 -6.96 -12.06 11.52
C LEU A 132 -5.50 -12.46 11.74
N PHE A 133 -4.93 -12.22 12.93
CA PHE A 133 -3.52 -12.50 13.19
C PHE A 133 -3.12 -13.96 12.98
N PRO A 134 -3.88 -14.98 13.47
CA PRO A 134 -3.53 -16.38 13.25
C PRO A 134 -3.41 -16.79 11.77
N VAL A 135 -4.04 -16.05 10.86
CA VAL A 135 -4.05 -16.35 9.42
C VAL A 135 -3.24 -15.37 8.58
N MET A 136 -2.60 -14.40 9.22
CA MET A 136 -1.82 -13.35 8.55
C MET A 136 -0.58 -13.87 7.80
N GLY A 137 -0.08 -15.04 8.23
CA GLY A 137 1.02 -15.74 7.56
C GLY A 137 0.64 -16.56 6.34
N MET A 138 -0.62 -16.56 5.90
CA MET A 138 -1.13 -17.40 4.80
C MET A 138 -0.24 -17.36 3.55
N GLU A 139 0.11 -16.16 3.08
CA GLU A 139 0.97 -16.00 1.88
C GLU A 139 2.36 -16.61 2.10
N GLY A 140 2.97 -16.35 3.27
CA GLY A 140 4.29 -16.88 3.61
C GLY A 140 4.33 -18.40 3.71
N VAL A 141 3.30 -19.01 4.32
CA VAL A 141 3.14 -20.47 4.41
C VAL A 141 2.94 -21.09 3.03
N MET A 142 2.02 -20.55 2.25
CA MET A 142 1.71 -21.08 0.92
C MET A 142 2.86 -20.88 -0.07
N ALA A 143 3.58 -19.78 0.02
CA ALA A 143 4.79 -19.55 -0.77
C ALA A 143 5.90 -20.55 -0.41
N SER A 144 6.13 -20.79 0.89
CA SER A 144 7.12 -21.77 1.37
C SER A 144 6.80 -23.20 0.92
N CYS A 145 5.51 -23.54 0.88
CA CYS A 145 5.04 -24.86 0.41
C CYS A 145 4.79 -24.91 -1.11
N ARG A 146 5.11 -23.87 -1.87
CA ARG A 146 4.85 -23.75 -3.32
C ARG A 146 3.39 -23.99 -3.73
N ARG A 147 2.45 -23.59 -2.87
CA ARG A 147 0.99 -23.71 -3.08
C ARG A 147 0.28 -22.37 -3.09
N THR A 148 0.83 -21.36 -3.76
CA THR A 148 0.36 -19.96 -3.76
C THR A 148 -1.07 -19.78 -4.26
N SER A 149 -1.61 -20.72 -5.07
CA SER A 149 -3.03 -20.72 -5.48
C SER A 149 -4.01 -20.77 -4.30
N TYR A 150 -3.64 -21.44 -3.19
CA TYR A 150 -4.48 -21.45 -1.99
C TYR A 150 -4.45 -20.12 -1.25
N ALA A 151 -3.31 -19.39 -1.29
CA ALA A 151 -3.25 -18.02 -0.78
C ALA A 151 -4.20 -17.11 -1.57
N THR A 152 -4.19 -17.21 -2.90
CA THR A 152 -5.11 -16.47 -3.77
C THR A 152 -6.57 -16.81 -3.48
N LEU A 153 -6.89 -18.09 -3.35
CA LEU A 153 -8.24 -18.52 -2.98
C LEU A 153 -8.68 -17.93 -1.64
N TYR A 154 -7.80 -17.95 -0.63
CA TYR A 154 -8.07 -17.34 0.66
C TYR A 154 -8.34 -15.84 0.54
N VAL A 155 -7.55 -15.11 -0.24
CA VAL A 155 -7.76 -13.68 -0.49
C VAL A 155 -9.13 -13.43 -1.13
N ILE A 156 -9.51 -14.21 -2.13
CA ILE A 156 -10.83 -14.09 -2.79
C ILE A 156 -11.95 -14.34 -1.78
N LEU A 157 -11.88 -15.43 -1.01
CA LEU A 157 -12.89 -15.74 0.02
C LEU A 157 -13.00 -14.64 1.07
N ASN A 158 -11.86 -14.11 1.53
CA ASN A 158 -11.84 -12.98 2.47
C ASN A 158 -12.58 -11.77 1.90
N ARG A 159 -12.36 -11.43 0.62
CA ARG A 159 -13.04 -10.32 -0.03
C ARG A 159 -14.54 -10.54 -0.20
N VAL A 160 -14.94 -11.76 -0.55
CA VAL A 160 -16.36 -12.15 -0.64
C VAL A 160 -17.04 -12.07 0.73
N PHE A 161 -16.42 -12.60 1.78
CA PHE A 161 -16.96 -12.49 3.15
C PHE A 161 -17.08 -11.03 3.59
N ASN A 162 -16.08 -10.19 3.30
CA ASN A 162 -16.16 -8.76 3.60
C ASN A 162 -17.33 -8.10 2.83
N LEU A 163 -17.51 -8.42 1.56
CA LEU A 163 -18.62 -7.89 0.78
C LEU A 163 -19.98 -8.27 1.40
N ILE A 164 -20.15 -9.54 1.75
CA ILE A 164 -21.40 -10.06 2.33
C ILE A 164 -21.64 -9.50 3.73
N CYS A 165 -20.63 -9.52 4.61
CA CYS A 165 -20.81 -9.16 6.01
C CYS A 165 -20.74 -7.65 6.29
N VAL A 166 -20.16 -6.84 5.39
CA VAL A 166 -20.01 -5.40 5.58
C VAL A 166 -20.90 -4.62 4.63
N VAL A 167 -20.73 -4.84 3.32
CA VAL A 167 -21.42 -4.02 2.31
C VAL A 167 -22.90 -4.34 2.27
N LEU A 168 -23.28 -5.61 2.30
CA LEU A 168 -24.69 -6.00 2.22
C LEU A 168 -25.52 -5.49 3.43
N PRO A 169 -25.08 -5.63 4.71
CA PRO A 169 -25.82 -5.05 5.83
C PRO A 169 -25.92 -3.53 5.77
N VAL A 170 -24.87 -2.83 5.35
CA VAL A 170 -24.93 -1.38 5.17
C VAL A 170 -25.95 -1.01 4.08
N ALA A 171 -25.96 -1.76 2.98
CA ALA A 171 -26.84 -1.51 1.85
C ALA A 171 -28.32 -1.76 2.17
N VAL A 172 -28.62 -2.83 2.93
CA VAL A 172 -30.00 -3.29 3.18
C VAL A 172 -30.58 -2.71 4.47
N TRP A 173 -29.80 -2.69 5.55
CA TRP A 173 -30.27 -2.27 6.89
C TRP A 173 -29.76 -0.90 7.31
N HIS A 174 -29.01 -0.20 6.43
CA HIS A 174 -28.41 1.12 6.71
C HIS A 174 -27.64 1.15 8.04
N CYS A 175 -26.96 0.04 8.36
CA CYS A 175 -26.15 -0.07 9.56
C CYS A 175 -25.02 0.96 9.50
N GLY A 176 -24.93 1.82 10.50
CA GLY A 176 -23.87 2.84 10.60
C GLY A 176 -22.47 2.26 10.78
N ALA A 177 -21.52 3.12 11.15
CA ALA A 177 -20.11 2.73 11.33
C ALA A 177 -19.91 1.53 12.26
N SER A 178 -20.65 1.45 13.36
CA SER A 178 -20.59 0.33 14.30
C SER A 178 -21.10 -0.99 13.69
N GLY A 179 -22.15 -0.93 12.88
CA GLY A 179 -22.66 -2.11 12.17
C GLY A 179 -21.68 -2.61 11.11
N ALA A 180 -21.07 -1.72 10.34
CA ALA A 180 -20.01 -2.06 9.40
C ALA A 180 -18.78 -2.66 10.10
N ALA A 181 -18.39 -2.11 11.26
CA ALA A 181 -17.29 -2.63 12.08
C ALA A 181 -17.60 -4.04 12.64
N LEU A 182 -18.84 -4.29 13.05
CA LEU A 182 -19.29 -5.63 13.44
C LEU A 182 -19.26 -6.60 12.26
N GLY A 183 -19.66 -6.16 11.07
CA GLY A 183 -19.55 -6.93 9.83
C GLY A 183 -18.11 -7.35 9.52
N LEU A 184 -17.13 -6.46 9.74
CA LEU A 184 -15.71 -6.77 9.63
C LEU A 184 -15.28 -7.85 10.63
N THR A 185 -15.79 -7.80 11.84
CA THR A 185 -15.52 -8.81 12.88
C THR A 185 -16.07 -10.17 12.47
N LEU A 186 -17.32 -10.25 12.02
CA LEU A 186 -17.94 -11.50 11.56
C LEU A 186 -17.21 -12.09 10.35
N SER A 187 -16.88 -11.24 9.36
CA SER A 187 -16.08 -11.63 8.20
C SER A 187 -14.72 -12.20 8.63
N SER A 188 -14.04 -11.52 9.55
CA SER A 188 -12.72 -11.94 10.05
C SER A 188 -12.80 -13.27 10.80
N ALA A 189 -13.85 -13.52 11.57
CA ALA A 189 -14.07 -14.78 12.26
C ALA A 189 -14.26 -15.94 11.27
N ALA A 190 -15.10 -15.75 10.23
CA ALA A 190 -15.29 -16.74 9.17
C ALA A 190 -13.99 -17.03 8.42
N CYS A 191 -13.24 -15.96 8.07
CA CYS A 191 -11.95 -16.06 7.40
C CYS A 191 -10.89 -16.77 8.27
N CYS A 192 -10.92 -16.58 9.58
CA CYS A 192 -10.03 -17.27 10.51
C CYS A 192 -10.21 -18.80 10.44
N VAL A 193 -11.45 -19.27 10.51
CA VAL A 193 -11.77 -20.71 10.44
C VAL A 193 -11.29 -21.32 9.12
N VAL A 194 -11.60 -20.67 8.01
CA VAL A 194 -11.18 -21.11 6.68
C VAL A 194 -9.65 -21.04 6.55
N GLY A 195 -9.05 -19.95 6.97
CA GLY A 195 -7.61 -19.71 6.88
C GLY A 195 -6.78 -20.72 7.66
N ILE A 196 -7.15 -21.04 8.90
CA ILE A 196 -6.45 -22.05 9.71
C ILE A 196 -6.52 -23.44 9.03
N LYS A 197 -7.68 -23.81 8.48
CA LYS A 197 -7.83 -25.07 7.76
C LYS A 197 -6.94 -25.11 6.50
N LEU A 198 -6.92 -24.02 5.73
CA LEU A 198 -6.08 -23.92 4.53
C LEU A 198 -4.59 -23.95 4.86
N MET A 199 -4.15 -23.21 5.92
CA MET A 199 -2.74 -23.19 6.32
C MET A 199 -2.20 -24.56 6.74
N ARG A 200 -3.05 -25.44 7.29
CA ARG A 200 -2.67 -26.80 7.68
C ARG A 200 -2.72 -27.81 6.54
N LEU A 201 -3.36 -27.46 5.43
CA LEU A 201 -3.55 -28.37 4.30
C LEU A 201 -2.25 -28.92 3.70
N PRO A 202 -1.16 -28.12 3.54
CA PRO A 202 0.10 -28.63 3.01
C PRO A 202 0.76 -29.72 3.87
N PHE A 203 0.46 -29.77 5.15
CA PHE A 203 1.10 -30.64 6.15
C PHE A 203 0.26 -31.91 6.47
N ARG A 204 -0.86 -32.11 5.78
CA ARG A 204 -1.69 -33.31 5.97
C ARG A 204 -0.94 -34.58 5.57
N GLY A 205 -0.95 -35.57 6.46
CA GLY A 205 -0.31 -36.88 6.21
C GLY A 205 1.19 -36.92 6.50
N ILE A 206 1.75 -35.83 7.03
CA ILE A 206 3.14 -35.79 7.47
C ILE A 206 3.15 -36.04 8.99
N PRO A 207 3.95 -36.98 9.52
CA PRO A 207 4.07 -37.19 10.95
C PRO A 207 4.62 -35.93 11.62
N GLU A 208 3.94 -35.47 12.69
CA GLU A 208 4.33 -34.27 13.41
C GLU A 208 5.42 -34.61 14.43
N ARG A 209 6.59 -34.01 14.27
CA ARG A 209 7.65 -34.01 15.27
C ARG A 209 7.81 -32.66 15.95
N PRO A 210 8.17 -32.61 17.24
CA PRO A 210 8.41 -31.34 17.90
C PRO A 210 9.50 -30.53 17.18
N SER A 211 9.22 -29.26 16.92
CA SER A 211 10.22 -28.36 16.34
C SER A 211 11.19 -27.87 17.42
N VAL A 212 12.46 -27.80 17.08
CA VAL A 212 13.52 -27.20 17.90
C VAL A 212 13.42 -25.68 17.95
N LEU A 213 12.67 -25.06 17.01
CA LEU A 213 12.50 -23.62 16.91
C LEU A 213 11.86 -23.04 18.17
N THR A 214 12.55 -22.12 18.84
CA THR A 214 12.08 -21.47 20.07
C THR A 214 11.33 -20.17 19.80
N ALA A 215 10.44 -19.74 20.71
CA ALA A 215 9.78 -18.45 20.62
C ALA A 215 10.78 -17.28 20.65
N SER A 216 11.87 -17.44 21.44
CA SER A 216 12.94 -16.45 21.54
C SER A 216 13.65 -16.23 20.18
N GLU A 217 13.95 -17.30 19.46
CA GLU A 217 14.56 -17.21 18.12
C GLU A 217 13.63 -16.52 17.12
N ILE A 218 12.34 -16.84 17.15
CA ILE A 218 11.33 -16.20 16.31
C ILE A 218 11.28 -14.69 16.59
N LEU A 219 11.20 -14.29 17.84
CA LEU A 219 11.14 -12.89 18.25
C LEU A 219 12.44 -12.14 17.97
N ARG A 220 13.61 -12.77 18.22
CA ARG A 220 14.92 -12.19 17.92
C ARG A 220 15.08 -11.88 16.43
N TYR A 221 14.50 -12.71 15.56
CA TYR A 221 14.47 -12.44 14.12
C TYR A 221 13.45 -11.35 13.74
N SER A 222 12.27 -11.37 14.36
CA SER A 222 11.12 -10.53 13.91
C SER A 222 11.17 -9.11 14.45
N LEU A 223 11.61 -8.89 15.71
CA LEU A 223 11.60 -7.56 16.35
C LEU A 223 12.44 -6.52 15.60
N PRO A 224 13.65 -6.84 15.09
CA PRO A 224 14.39 -5.88 14.26
C PRO A 224 13.65 -5.49 12.96
N LEU A 225 12.88 -6.43 12.37
CA LEU A 225 12.06 -6.16 11.19
C LEU A 225 10.88 -5.24 11.51
N MET A 226 10.27 -5.41 12.69
CA MET A 226 9.24 -4.52 13.19
C MET A 226 9.78 -3.10 13.38
N SER A 227 10.91 -2.96 14.07
CA SER A 227 11.49 -1.64 14.36
C SER A 227 11.83 -0.85 13.08
N ALA A 228 12.31 -1.55 12.04
CA ALA A 228 12.55 -0.93 10.74
C ALA A 228 11.25 -0.45 10.05
N GLY A 229 10.11 -1.09 10.34
CA GLY A 229 8.80 -0.70 9.79
C GLY A 229 8.15 0.50 10.50
N ILE A 230 8.47 0.76 11.76
CA ILE A 230 7.83 1.80 12.58
C ILE A 230 7.97 3.20 11.96
N TRP A 231 9.17 3.56 11.49
CA TRP A 231 9.40 4.87 10.89
C TRP A 231 8.59 5.07 9.61
N GLY A 232 8.45 4.02 8.81
CA GLY A 232 7.63 4.06 7.60
C GLY A 232 6.15 4.29 7.91
N ILE A 233 5.61 3.61 8.93
CA ILE A 233 4.21 3.79 9.32
C ILE A 233 3.97 5.16 9.96
N LEU A 234 4.92 5.71 10.71
CA LEU A 234 4.83 7.06 11.25
C LEU A 234 4.71 8.10 10.15
N ILE A 235 5.56 8.04 9.13
CA ILE A 235 5.47 8.94 7.97
C ILE A 235 4.11 8.80 7.28
N GLN A 236 3.56 7.59 7.18
CA GLN A 236 2.29 7.36 6.50
C GLN A 236 1.06 7.73 7.34
N SER A 237 1.15 7.57 8.67
CA SER A 237 0.02 7.74 9.58
C SER A 237 -0.13 9.15 10.13
N ALA A 238 0.96 9.92 10.23
CA ALA A 238 0.93 11.24 10.85
C ALA A 238 -0.08 12.19 10.19
N PRO A 239 -0.13 12.36 8.86
CA PRO A 239 -1.11 13.24 8.24
C PRO A 239 -2.56 12.85 8.55
N GLN A 240 -2.83 11.54 8.55
CA GLN A 240 -4.14 11.01 8.87
C GLN A 240 -4.53 11.28 10.32
N PHE A 241 -3.57 11.23 11.25
CA PHE A 241 -3.77 11.60 12.65
C PHE A 241 -4.19 13.06 12.78
N PHE A 242 -3.43 13.97 12.17
CA PHE A 242 -3.69 15.41 12.24
C PHE A 242 -5.03 15.78 11.60
N VAL A 243 -5.35 15.22 10.43
CA VAL A 243 -6.64 15.45 9.79
C VAL A 243 -7.78 14.93 10.65
N SER A 244 -7.67 13.69 11.17
CA SER A 244 -8.70 13.10 12.02
C SER A 244 -8.95 13.93 13.28
N ARG A 245 -7.90 14.35 13.97
CA ARG A 245 -7.98 15.03 15.26
C ARG A 245 -8.54 16.44 15.17
N TRP A 246 -8.13 17.22 14.17
CA TRP A 246 -8.44 18.65 14.10
C TRP A 246 -9.55 19.01 13.12
N TYR A 247 -9.76 18.20 12.09
CA TYR A 247 -10.76 18.50 11.06
C TYR A 247 -11.98 17.55 11.11
N GLY A 248 -11.97 16.55 11.97
CA GLY A 248 -13.09 15.65 12.21
C GLY A 248 -13.26 14.52 11.20
N ALA A 249 -14.32 13.72 11.41
CA ALA A 249 -14.55 12.49 10.66
C ALA A 249 -14.89 12.72 9.19
N GLU A 250 -15.63 13.80 8.86
CA GLU A 250 -16.03 14.11 7.48
C GLU A 250 -14.82 14.51 6.63
N ALA A 251 -14.01 15.46 7.12
CA ALA A 251 -12.76 15.84 6.46
C ALA A 251 -11.78 14.67 6.36
N PHE A 252 -11.77 13.80 7.38
CA PHE A 252 -10.97 12.59 7.35
C PHE A 252 -11.45 11.61 6.27
N ALA A 253 -12.76 11.45 6.07
CA ALA A 253 -13.31 10.62 5.01
C ALA A 253 -12.87 11.10 3.62
N GLU A 254 -12.98 12.40 3.39
CA GLU A 254 -12.59 13.05 2.15
C GLU A 254 -11.08 12.92 1.90
N PHE A 255 -10.26 13.23 2.92
CA PHE A 255 -8.81 13.07 2.88
C PHE A 255 -8.41 11.61 2.62
N ALA A 256 -8.97 10.65 3.34
CA ALA A 256 -8.65 9.23 3.20
C ALA A 256 -9.06 8.64 1.85
N ASN A 257 -10.08 9.19 1.19
CA ASN A 257 -10.49 8.79 -0.15
C ASN A 257 -9.61 9.42 -1.24
N GLY A 258 -9.12 10.63 -1.03
CA GLY A 258 -8.24 11.31 -1.98
C GLY A 258 -6.77 10.99 -1.79
N PHE A 259 -6.30 10.86 -0.56
CA PHE A 259 -4.90 10.64 -0.24
C PHE A 259 -4.51 9.15 -0.39
N ILE A 260 -4.79 8.59 -1.56
CA ILE A 260 -4.47 7.20 -1.92
C ILE A 260 -3.38 7.17 -3.00
N GLU A 261 -2.41 6.29 -2.81
CA GLU A 261 -1.39 6.04 -3.84
C GLU A 261 -2.03 5.35 -5.06
N LEU A 262 -1.45 5.60 -6.24
CA LEU A 262 -1.86 4.87 -7.45
C LEU A 262 -1.61 3.38 -7.29
N PRO A 263 -2.64 2.53 -7.30
CA PRO A 263 -2.52 1.13 -6.96
C PRO A 263 -1.53 0.36 -7.84
N PHE A 264 -1.55 0.60 -9.14
CA PHE A 264 -0.64 -0.04 -10.10
C PHE A 264 0.82 0.39 -9.92
N ALA A 265 1.08 1.64 -9.49
CA ALA A 265 2.42 2.11 -9.19
C ALA A 265 3.02 1.34 -8.00
N GLY A 266 2.24 1.19 -6.91
CA GLY A 266 2.66 0.41 -5.74
C GLY A 266 2.97 -1.05 -6.06
N MET A 267 2.12 -1.71 -6.87
CA MET A 267 2.35 -3.09 -7.32
C MET A 267 3.63 -3.22 -8.16
N LEU A 268 3.86 -2.32 -9.10
CA LEU A 268 5.05 -2.31 -9.94
C LEU A 268 6.32 -2.10 -9.11
N ILE A 269 6.31 -1.11 -8.22
CA ILE A 269 7.42 -0.80 -7.31
C ILE A 269 7.72 -2.00 -6.40
N GLY A 270 6.69 -2.66 -5.87
CA GLY A 270 6.82 -3.86 -5.04
C GLY A 270 7.46 -5.04 -5.79
N ALA A 271 7.02 -5.30 -7.02
CA ALA A 271 7.60 -6.34 -7.88
C ALA A 271 9.09 -6.07 -8.19
N ILE A 272 9.42 -4.82 -8.50
CA ILE A 272 10.80 -4.38 -8.75
C ILE A 272 11.66 -4.55 -7.49
N ALA A 273 11.12 -4.22 -6.32
CA ALA A 273 11.84 -4.35 -5.04
C ALA A 273 12.29 -5.79 -4.77
N GLY A 274 11.42 -6.76 -5.08
CA GLY A 274 11.69 -8.18 -4.91
C GLY A 274 12.87 -8.71 -5.76
N VAL A 275 13.07 -8.12 -6.94
CA VAL A 275 14.16 -8.50 -7.86
C VAL A 275 15.43 -7.67 -7.61
N LEU A 276 15.27 -6.39 -7.29
CA LEU A 276 16.39 -5.45 -7.20
C LEU A 276 17.26 -5.70 -5.97
N LEU A 277 16.67 -6.06 -4.83
CA LEU A 277 17.41 -6.31 -3.59
C LEU A 277 18.43 -7.47 -3.72
N PRO A 278 18.05 -8.69 -4.18
CA PRO A 278 19.01 -9.77 -4.35
C PRO A 278 20.11 -9.46 -5.37
N GLU A 279 19.72 -8.80 -6.49
CA GLU A 279 20.67 -8.47 -7.56
C GLU A 279 21.72 -7.46 -7.10
N VAL A 280 21.30 -6.40 -6.41
CA VAL A 280 22.23 -5.40 -5.84
C VAL A 280 23.11 -6.04 -4.77
N SER A 281 22.55 -6.87 -3.89
CA SER A 281 23.32 -7.58 -2.86
C SER A 281 24.39 -8.51 -3.47
N ARG A 282 24.06 -9.20 -4.57
CA ARG A 282 24.98 -10.05 -5.31
C ARG A 282 26.13 -9.25 -5.93
N LEU A 283 25.83 -8.10 -6.53
CA LEU A 283 26.84 -7.22 -7.11
C LEU A 283 27.75 -6.61 -6.04
N ALA A 284 27.17 -6.22 -4.90
CA ALA A 284 27.92 -5.67 -3.78
C ALA A 284 28.87 -6.70 -3.15
N SER A 285 28.46 -7.98 -3.06
CA SER A 285 29.29 -9.06 -2.53
C SER A 285 30.38 -9.53 -3.48
N ALA A 286 30.30 -9.21 -4.78
CA ALA A 286 31.28 -9.59 -5.79
C ALA A 286 32.54 -8.69 -5.80
N GLY A 287 32.68 -7.77 -4.84
CA GLY A 287 33.86 -6.93 -4.63
C GLY A 287 33.71 -5.48 -5.11
N ASP A 288 34.69 -4.66 -4.71
CA ASP A 288 34.75 -3.24 -5.04
C ASP A 288 34.93 -3.04 -6.57
N GLY A 289 34.23 -2.05 -7.11
CA GLY A 289 34.22 -1.73 -8.56
C GLY A 289 32.91 -2.05 -9.29
N ASN A 290 31.97 -2.78 -8.66
CA ASN A 290 30.66 -3.07 -9.25
C ASN A 290 29.60 -1.96 -9.04
N GLU A 291 29.96 -0.87 -8.36
CA GLU A 291 29.04 0.25 -8.08
C GLU A 291 28.51 0.89 -9.37
N GLY A 292 29.35 0.97 -10.40
CA GLY A 292 28.92 1.44 -11.72
C GLY A 292 27.81 0.59 -12.34
N LYS A 293 27.88 -0.75 -12.19
CA LYS A 293 26.84 -1.68 -12.65
C LYS A 293 25.54 -1.51 -11.85
N VAL A 294 25.65 -1.28 -10.53
CA VAL A 294 24.47 -0.99 -9.70
C VAL A 294 23.76 0.26 -10.18
N ILE A 295 24.49 1.33 -10.49
CA ILE A 295 23.93 2.57 -11.02
C ILE A 295 23.32 2.37 -12.41
N GLU A 296 23.91 1.55 -13.25
CA GLU A 296 23.37 1.23 -14.57
C GLU A 296 22.02 0.49 -14.45
N ILE A 297 21.94 -0.55 -13.60
CA ILE A 297 20.71 -1.28 -13.31
C ILE A 297 19.68 -0.32 -12.73
N TRP A 298 20.06 0.53 -11.77
CA TRP A 298 19.21 1.56 -11.19
C TRP A 298 18.61 2.47 -12.25
N ARG A 299 19.45 3.06 -13.10
CA ARG A 299 19.00 3.99 -14.16
C ARG A 299 18.15 3.30 -15.23
N SER A 300 18.47 2.05 -15.57
CA SER A 300 17.68 1.24 -16.50
C SER A 300 16.29 0.95 -15.91
N THR A 301 16.24 0.54 -14.66
CA THR A 301 15.00 0.29 -13.93
C THR A 301 14.18 1.57 -13.80
N PHE A 302 14.81 2.69 -13.44
CA PHE A 302 14.15 3.99 -13.36
C PHE A 302 13.48 4.38 -14.69
N ARG A 303 14.20 4.27 -15.81
CA ARG A 303 13.66 4.57 -17.16
C ARG A 303 12.43 3.72 -17.48
N LYS A 304 12.53 2.40 -17.26
CA LYS A 304 11.43 1.47 -17.54
C LYS A 304 10.20 1.77 -16.68
N SER A 305 10.40 1.98 -15.38
CA SER A 305 9.32 2.30 -14.44
C SER A 305 8.69 3.66 -14.75
N ALA A 306 9.49 4.68 -15.01
CA ALA A 306 9.01 6.01 -15.39
C ALA A 306 8.16 5.98 -16.67
N SER A 307 8.54 5.16 -17.66
CA SER A 307 7.75 4.99 -18.88
C SER A 307 6.36 4.42 -18.66
N ILE A 308 6.12 3.74 -17.52
CA ILE A 308 4.81 3.18 -17.16
C ILE A 308 4.09 4.11 -16.17
N ILE A 309 4.79 4.54 -15.12
CA ILE A 309 4.17 5.27 -14.01
C ILE A 309 3.82 6.72 -14.41
N TYR A 310 4.67 7.41 -15.17
CA TYR A 310 4.42 8.81 -15.54
C TYR A 310 3.14 8.99 -16.35
N PRO A 311 2.90 8.23 -17.45
CA PRO A 311 1.64 8.33 -18.18
C PRO A 311 0.42 8.12 -17.30
N LEU A 312 0.46 7.09 -16.44
CA LEU A 312 -0.65 6.78 -15.53
C LEU A 312 -0.84 7.87 -14.47
N ALA A 313 0.25 8.37 -13.86
CA ALA A 313 0.17 9.39 -12.83
C ALA A 313 -0.33 10.72 -13.38
N ILE A 314 0.19 11.15 -14.53
CA ILE A 314 -0.20 12.42 -15.15
C ILE A 314 -1.66 12.35 -15.62
N PHE A 315 -2.05 11.25 -16.27
CA PHE A 315 -3.44 11.03 -16.65
C PHE A 315 -4.37 11.07 -15.43
N ALA A 316 -4.03 10.33 -14.37
CA ALA A 316 -4.82 10.30 -13.13
C ALA A 316 -4.87 11.68 -12.45
N CYS A 317 -3.82 12.48 -12.51
CA CYS A 317 -3.79 13.84 -11.96
C CYS A 317 -4.71 14.79 -12.74
N VAL A 318 -4.72 14.71 -14.07
CA VAL A 318 -5.60 15.54 -14.92
C VAL A 318 -7.06 15.17 -14.72
N TYR A 319 -7.37 13.87 -14.78
CA TYR A 319 -8.73 13.34 -14.65
C TYR A 319 -9.13 12.99 -13.19
N ALA A 320 -8.45 13.58 -12.22
CA ALA A 320 -8.72 13.34 -10.80
C ALA A 320 -10.20 13.59 -10.38
N PRO A 321 -10.86 14.67 -10.81
CA PRO A 321 -12.26 14.90 -10.47
C PRO A 321 -13.19 13.82 -11.02
N GLU A 322 -12.97 13.39 -12.27
CA GLU A 322 -13.76 12.34 -12.90
C GLU A 322 -13.53 10.98 -12.23
N ILE A 323 -12.29 10.65 -11.88
CA ILE A 323 -11.95 9.41 -11.18
C ILE A 323 -12.59 9.40 -9.79
N ILE A 324 -12.43 10.45 -9.01
CA ILE A 324 -12.97 10.56 -7.64
C ILE A 324 -14.49 10.59 -7.67
N GLY A 325 -15.09 11.39 -8.54
CA GLY A 325 -16.54 11.47 -8.71
C GLY A 325 -17.15 10.13 -9.13
N LEU A 326 -16.48 9.39 -10.03
CA LEU A 326 -16.92 8.05 -10.44
C LEU A 326 -16.78 7.02 -9.31
N LEU A 327 -15.74 7.08 -8.51
CA LEU A 327 -15.51 6.14 -7.41
C LEU A 327 -16.42 6.45 -6.21
N TYR A 328 -16.39 7.68 -5.72
CA TYR A 328 -16.98 8.03 -4.42
C TYR A 328 -18.25 8.88 -4.51
N GLY A 329 -18.55 9.44 -5.68
CA GLY A 329 -19.66 10.34 -5.90
C GLY A 329 -19.33 11.81 -5.56
N SER A 330 -20.27 12.73 -5.90
CA SER A 330 -20.07 14.18 -5.77
C SER A 330 -19.89 14.68 -4.33
N ARG A 331 -20.29 13.90 -3.34
CA ARG A 331 -20.08 14.23 -1.91
C ARG A 331 -18.60 14.32 -1.52
N TYR A 332 -17.70 13.79 -2.35
CA TYR A 332 -16.25 13.70 -2.11
C TYR A 332 -15.44 14.43 -3.17
N ASP A 333 -16.01 15.43 -3.84
CA ASP A 333 -15.31 16.17 -4.90
C ASP A 333 -14.02 16.84 -4.42
N GLY A 334 -13.96 17.28 -3.16
CA GLY A 334 -12.75 17.82 -2.53
C GLY A 334 -11.62 16.80 -2.41
N ALA A 335 -11.92 15.50 -2.40
CA ALA A 335 -10.91 14.43 -2.39
C ALA A 335 -10.03 14.45 -3.64
N ALA A 336 -10.49 15.02 -4.75
CA ALA A 336 -9.72 15.16 -5.99
C ALA A 336 -8.45 16.01 -5.80
N VAL A 337 -8.49 17.00 -4.91
CA VAL A 337 -7.33 17.85 -4.57
C VAL A 337 -6.25 17.01 -3.90
N TYR A 338 -6.61 16.22 -2.90
CA TYR A 338 -5.66 15.34 -2.20
C TYR A 338 -5.09 14.26 -3.14
N PHE A 339 -5.92 13.72 -4.03
CA PHE A 339 -5.50 12.75 -5.03
C PHE A 339 -4.48 13.35 -6.01
N ARG A 340 -4.68 14.58 -6.47
CA ARG A 340 -3.70 15.30 -7.30
C ARG A 340 -2.39 15.49 -6.56
N ILE A 341 -2.42 15.95 -5.31
CA ILE A 341 -1.24 16.21 -4.50
C ILE A 341 -0.41 14.94 -4.34
N VAL A 342 -1.02 13.82 -3.90
CA VAL A 342 -0.28 12.57 -3.69
C VAL A 342 0.22 11.95 -4.99
N THR A 343 -0.52 12.13 -6.08
CA THR A 343 -0.16 11.56 -7.39
C THR A 343 1.12 12.18 -7.95
N VAL A 344 1.41 13.46 -7.65
CA VAL A 344 2.67 14.11 -8.02
C VAL A 344 3.89 13.41 -7.43
N VAL A 345 3.80 12.84 -6.24
CA VAL A 345 4.90 12.09 -5.60
C VAL A 345 5.30 10.87 -6.44
N ASN A 346 4.37 10.26 -7.18
CA ASN A 346 4.67 9.11 -8.04
C ASN A 346 5.62 9.46 -9.20
N LEU A 347 5.81 10.74 -9.54
CA LEU A 347 6.78 11.17 -10.55
C LEU A 347 8.24 11.02 -10.06
N ILE A 348 8.45 10.98 -8.76
CA ILE A 348 9.78 10.78 -8.17
C ILE A 348 9.89 9.35 -7.61
N ARG A 349 8.81 8.83 -7.02
CA ARG A 349 8.74 7.49 -6.45
C ARG A 349 8.41 6.44 -7.51
N VAL A 350 9.23 6.33 -8.56
CA VAL A 350 9.04 5.34 -9.64
C VAL A 350 9.80 4.04 -9.42
N VAL A 351 10.76 4.02 -8.49
CA VAL A 351 11.58 2.86 -8.13
C VAL A 351 11.67 2.70 -6.62
N PRO A 352 11.88 1.49 -6.11
CA PRO A 352 12.09 1.26 -4.68
C PRO A 352 13.52 1.63 -4.27
N TYR A 353 13.71 2.70 -3.53
CA TYR A 353 15.02 3.18 -3.05
C TYR A 353 15.62 2.29 -1.98
N ALA A 354 14.80 1.82 -1.03
CA ALA A 354 15.23 1.00 0.10
C ALA A 354 16.00 -0.28 -0.31
N PRO A 355 15.55 -1.09 -1.28
CA PRO A 355 16.25 -2.30 -1.70
C PRO A 355 17.68 -2.04 -2.18
N VAL A 356 17.93 -0.93 -2.87
CA VAL A 356 19.28 -0.59 -3.34
C VAL A 356 20.18 -0.22 -2.17
N MET A 357 19.70 0.63 -1.25
CA MET A 357 20.47 1.00 -0.06
C MET A 357 20.77 -0.22 0.82
N LEU A 358 19.76 -1.05 1.07
CA LEU A 358 19.93 -2.27 1.88
C LEU A 358 20.85 -3.29 1.20
N GLY A 359 20.74 -3.45 -0.12
CA GLY A 359 21.61 -4.32 -0.91
C GLY A 359 23.08 -3.89 -0.89
N LEU A 360 23.35 -2.58 -0.78
CA LEU A 360 24.69 -2.01 -0.60
C LEU A 360 25.17 -1.99 0.87
N GLY A 361 24.43 -2.59 1.80
CA GLY A 361 24.77 -2.61 3.22
C GLY A 361 24.56 -1.27 3.97
N MET A 362 23.80 -0.34 3.39
CA MET A 362 23.60 1.00 3.93
C MET A 362 22.41 1.10 4.90
N GLY A 363 22.19 0.08 5.74
CA GLY A 363 21.04 0.02 6.65
C GLY A 363 20.96 1.19 7.63
N ARG A 364 22.11 1.67 8.17
CA ARG A 364 22.15 2.82 9.07
C ARG A 364 21.74 4.11 8.38
N GLN A 365 22.24 4.36 7.15
CA GLN A 365 21.91 5.54 6.35
C GLN A 365 20.43 5.51 5.95
N TYR A 366 19.89 4.35 5.59
CA TYR A 366 18.47 4.17 5.32
C TYR A 366 17.61 4.48 6.55
N SER A 367 17.99 4.03 7.73
CA SER A 367 17.29 4.33 8.99
C SER A 367 17.30 5.84 9.28
N MET A 368 18.45 6.52 9.12
CA MET A 368 18.55 7.96 9.30
C MET A 368 17.73 8.74 8.26
N ALA A 369 17.77 8.31 7.00
CA ALA A 369 16.96 8.90 5.93
C ALA A 369 15.45 8.76 6.20
N SER A 370 15.01 7.79 6.99
CA SER A 370 13.61 7.60 7.37
C SER A 370 13.25 8.33 8.68
N LEU A 371 14.13 8.32 9.67
CA LEU A 371 13.91 8.94 10.97
C LEU A 371 13.77 10.46 10.86
N VAL A 372 14.71 11.14 10.18
CA VAL A 372 14.73 12.60 10.08
C VAL A 372 13.43 13.13 9.42
N PRO A 373 13.01 12.64 8.26
CA PRO A 373 11.73 13.05 7.67
C PRO A 373 10.52 12.76 8.57
N ALA A 374 10.51 11.64 9.32
CA ALA A 374 9.40 11.34 10.22
C ALA A 374 9.25 12.38 11.34
N VAL A 375 10.37 12.79 11.94
CA VAL A 375 10.38 13.84 12.99
C VAL A 375 9.99 15.20 12.42
N VAL A 376 10.58 15.57 11.27
CA VAL A 376 10.27 16.84 10.60
C VAL A 376 8.80 16.90 10.18
N LEU A 377 8.22 15.79 9.71
CA LEU A 377 6.81 15.70 9.36
C LEU A 377 5.91 15.99 10.55
N ALA A 378 6.13 15.29 11.67
CA ALA A 378 5.33 15.49 12.88
C ALA A 378 5.41 16.95 13.41
N ALA A 379 6.59 17.56 13.36
CA ALA A 379 6.78 18.95 13.73
C ALA A 379 6.10 19.93 12.75
N ALA A 380 6.19 19.67 11.46
CA ALA A 380 5.58 20.52 10.43
C ALA A 380 4.04 20.43 10.45
N ASP A 381 3.47 19.23 10.60
CA ASP A 381 2.03 19.05 10.74
C ASP A 381 1.49 19.72 12.01
N MET A 382 2.23 19.61 13.14
CA MET A 382 1.89 20.29 14.39
C MET A 382 1.94 21.81 14.21
N ALA A 383 3.00 22.35 13.61
CA ALA A 383 3.12 23.78 13.34
C ALA A 383 2.00 24.27 12.42
N TRP A 384 1.67 23.52 11.37
CA TRP A 384 0.58 23.84 10.46
C TRP A 384 -0.76 23.97 11.20
N VAL A 385 -1.08 22.97 12.01
CA VAL A 385 -2.33 22.97 12.78
C VAL A 385 -2.34 24.12 13.79
N ALA A 386 -1.23 24.39 14.49
CA ALA A 386 -1.14 25.46 15.45
C ALA A 386 -1.35 26.87 14.85
N VAL A 387 -0.97 27.06 13.57
CA VAL A 387 -1.13 28.34 12.86
C VAL A 387 -2.48 28.43 12.16
N VAL A 388 -2.88 27.40 11.44
CA VAL A 388 -4.04 27.46 10.53
C VAL A 388 -5.36 27.21 11.27
N PHE A 389 -5.38 26.36 12.28
CA PHE A 389 -6.63 26.03 12.99
C PHE A 389 -7.19 27.22 13.79
N PRO A 390 -6.41 28.00 14.57
CA PRO A 390 -6.93 29.19 15.21
C PRO A 390 -7.37 30.28 14.22
N ALA A 391 -6.63 30.49 13.14
CA ALA A 391 -6.97 31.47 12.11
C ALA A 391 -8.31 31.12 11.43
N ALA A 392 -8.56 29.84 11.19
CA ALA A 392 -9.82 29.35 10.64
C ALA A 392 -11.02 29.57 11.58
N ALA A 393 -10.81 29.39 12.88
CA ALA A 393 -11.84 29.62 13.90
C ALA A 393 -12.21 31.11 14.02
N VAL A 394 -11.27 32.03 13.81
CA VAL A 394 -11.47 33.48 13.88
C VAL A 394 -12.14 34.06 12.63
N THR A 395 -11.80 33.51 11.44
CA THR A 395 -12.28 34.04 10.16
C THR A 395 -13.61 33.42 9.70
N GLY A 396 -14.14 32.43 10.43
CA GLY A 396 -15.41 31.75 10.09
C GLY A 396 -15.39 31.00 8.75
N GLY A 397 -14.24 30.83 8.14
CA GLY A 397 -14.15 30.50 6.75
C GLY A 397 -12.97 29.73 6.22
N ALA A 398 -12.21 29.00 7.02
CA ALA A 398 -11.41 27.94 6.43
C ALA A 398 -12.34 26.75 6.20
N GLY A 399 -12.98 26.71 5.07
CA GLY A 399 -13.71 25.53 4.62
C GLY A 399 -12.84 24.28 4.75
N PRO A 400 -13.44 23.08 4.88
CA PRO A 400 -12.72 21.83 5.17
C PRO A 400 -11.56 21.51 4.20
N GLY A 401 -11.47 22.21 3.06
CA GLY A 401 -10.47 21.94 2.03
C GLY A 401 -9.07 22.50 2.27
N VAL A 402 -8.91 23.71 2.86
CA VAL A 402 -7.59 24.38 2.91
C VAL A 402 -6.67 23.77 3.96
N GLY A 403 -7.19 23.48 5.14
CA GLY A 403 -6.40 22.94 6.24
C GLY A 403 -5.84 21.53 5.96
N PRO A 404 -6.67 20.55 5.60
CA PRO A 404 -6.23 19.22 5.24
C PRO A 404 -5.33 19.18 3.98
N ALA A 405 -5.55 20.09 3.01
CA ALA A 405 -4.70 20.19 1.83
C ALA A 405 -3.27 20.60 2.18
N GLY A 406 -3.09 21.52 3.14
CA GLY A 406 -1.77 21.88 3.66
C GLY A 406 -1.03 20.68 4.25
N ILE A 407 -1.71 19.85 5.05
CA ILE A 407 -1.15 18.61 5.59
C ILE A 407 -0.73 17.67 4.44
N ALA A 408 -1.56 17.53 3.39
CA ALA A 408 -1.22 16.73 2.22
C ALA A 408 0.03 17.26 1.50
N VAL A 409 0.17 18.58 1.34
CA VAL A 409 1.35 19.21 0.72
C VAL A 409 2.60 19.01 1.58
N ILE A 410 2.50 19.19 2.88
CA ILE A 410 3.60 18.94 3.83
C ILE A 410 4.06 17.48 3.69
N GLN A 411 3.14 16.52 3.71
CA GLN A 411 3.46 15.10 3.52
C GLN A 411 4.21 14.85 2.21
N CYS A 412 3.76 15.42 1.11
CA CYS A 412 4.44 15.27 -0.18
C CYS A 412 5.84 15.89 -0.18
N GLY A 413 6.00 17.07 0.42
CA GLY A 413 7.30 17.71 0.61
C GLY A 413 8.26 16.86 1.45
N ILE A 414 7.77 16.26 2.52
CA ILE A 414 8.55 15.37 3.38
C ILE A 414 8.90 14.02 2.67
N LEU A 415 8.00 13.48 1.86
CA LEU A 415 8.35 12.32 1.02
C LEU A 415 9.43 12.66 -0.01
N MET A 416 9.39 13.86 -0.59
CA MET A 416 10.45 14.34 -1.47
C MET A 416 11.78 14.51 -0.71
N LEU A 417 11.74 15.04 0.52
CA LEU A 417 12.93 15.14 1.38
C LEU A 417 13.49 13.73 1.68
N HIS A 418 12.62 12.78 2.04
CA HIS A 418 13.00 11.39 2.30
C HIS A 418 13.73 10.77 1.10
N ILE A 419 13.16 10.90 -0.10
CA ILE A 419 13.76 10.40 -1.34
C ILE A 419 15.08 11.12 -1.63
N SER A 420 15.14 12.44 -1.45
CA SER A 420 16.34 13.25 -1.67
C SER A 420 17.49 12.82 -0.75
N MET A 421 17.21 12.55 0.53
CA MET A 421 18.18 12.01 1.48
C MET A 421 18.70 10.64 1.05
N MET A 422 17.82 9.74 0.60
CA MET A 422 18.24 8.42 0.08
C MET A 422 19.13 8.57 -1.16
N LEU A 423 18.77 9.43 -2.10
CA LEU A 423 19.58 9.73 -3.29
C LEU A 423 20.93 10.35 -2.94
N TYR A 424 20.97 11.23 -1.94
CA TYR A 424 22.22 11.83 -1.46
C TYR A 424 23.17 10.78 -0.89
N TYR A 425 22.67 9.90 0.00
CA TYR A 425 23.50 8.82 0.56
C TYR A 425 23.96 7.82 -0.52
N LEU A 426 23.07 7.47 -1.46
CA LEU A 426 23.40 6.59 -2.57
C LEU A 426 24.48 7.23 -3.46
N GLY A 427 24.33 8.50 -3.79
CA GLY A 427 25.30 9.25 -4.57
C GLY A 427 26.68 9.32 -3.92
N ARG A 428 26.75 9.57 -2.60
CA ARG A 428 27.99 9.55 -1.84
C ARG A 428 28.67 8.17 -1.81
N ARG A 429 27.88 7.10 -1.66
CA ARG A 429 28.42 5.73 -1.61
C ARG A 429 28.97 5.28 -2.96
N THR A 430 28.34 5.68 -4.07
CA THR A 430 28.70 5.25 -5.41
C THR A 430 29.56 6.27 -6.16
N GLY A 431 29.97 7.38 -5.53
CA GLY A 431 30.72 8.44 -6.19
C GLY A 431 29.96 9.15 -7.33
N THR A 432 28.66 8.91 -7.47
CA THR A 432 27.86 9.44 -8.57
C THR A 432 27.06 10.66 -8.10
N PRO A 433 27.19 11.83 -8.74
CA PRO A 433 26.41 13.01 -8.35
C PRO A 433 24.91 12.78 -8.54
N VAL A 434 24.09 13.29 -7.60
CA VAL A 434 22.63 13.04 -7.51
C VAL A 434 21.90 13.33 -8.83
N HIS A 435 22.28 14.39 -9.54
CA HIS A 435 21.64 14.72 -10.82
C HIS A 435 21.86 13.67 -11.91
N ARG A 436 22.90 12.83 -11.81
CA ARG A 436 23.18 11.72 -12.73
C ARG A 436 22.49 10.41 -12.32
N LEU A 437 21.98 10.30 -11.08
CA LEU A 437 21.22 9.14 -10.64
C LEU A 437 19.84 9.07 -11.30
N ILE A 438 19.24 10.23 -11.61
CA ILE A 438 17.93 10.32 -12.25
C ILE A 438 18.11 10.55 -13.75
N PRO A 439 17.46 9.77 -14.63
CA PRO A 439 17.53 9.94 -16.07
C PRO A 439 16.61 11.09 -16.54
N TRP A 440 16.93 12.35 -16.18
CA TRP A 440 16.09 13.54 -16.37
C TRP A 440 15.56 13.70 -17.79
N ARG A 441 16.42 13.52 -18.81
CA ARG A 441 15.99 13.64 -20.22
C ARG A 441 14.84 12.70 -20.53
N HIS A 442 14.95 11.45 -20.11
CA HIS A 442 13.91 10.46 -20.32
C HIS A 442 12.62 10.82 -19.55
N CYS A 443 12.77 11.23 -18.29
CA CYS A 443 11.65 11.66 -17.45
C CYS A 443 10.90 12.85 -18.04
N MET A 444 11.62 13.87 -18.49
CA MET A 444 11.03 15.06 -19.12
C MET A 444 10.34 14.72 -20.45
N THR A 445 10.93 13.85 -21.26
CA THR A 445 10.31 13.41 -22.52
C THR A 445 9.01 12.66 -22.26
N VAL A 446 9.04 11.62 -21.40
CA VAL A 446 7.84 10.84 -21.07
C VAL A 446 6.78 11.71 -20.38
N GLY A 447 7.21 12.55 -19.43
CA GLY A 447 6.32 13.49 -18.74
C GLY A 447 5.67 14.49 -19.68
N GLY A 448 6.44 15.14 -20.54
CA GLY A 448 5.93 16.11 -21.51
C GLY A 448 4.91 15.51 -22.48
N ILE A 449 5.21 14.33 -23.04
CA ILE A 449 4.24 13.61 -23.90
C ILE A 449 2.96 13.29 -23.10
N SER A 450 3.09 12.83 -21.86
CA SER A 450 1.95 12.48 -21.02
C SER A 450 1.09 13.69 -20.66
N VAL A 451 1.70 14.84 -20.40
CA VAL A 451 1.00 16.11 -20.15
C VAL A 451 0.20 16.54 -21.37
N ILE A 452 0.83 16.56 -22.56
CA ILE A 452 0.15 16.94 -23.80
C ILE A 452 -1.01 15.98 -24.11
N ALA A 453 -0.75 14.66 -24.02
CA ALA A 453 -1.73 13.64 -24.32
C ALA A 453 -2.91 13.63 -23.33
N SER A 454 -2.73 14.13 -22.09
CA SER A 454 -3.79 14.22 -21.08
C SER A 454 -4.54 15.55 -21.14
N LEU A 455 -3.83 16.68 -21.18
CA LEU A 455 -4.43 18.02 -21.09
C LEU A 455 -5.15 18.41 -22.38
N LEU A 456 -4.63 18.05 -23.56
CA LEU A 456 -5.26 18.42 -24.82
C LEU A 456 -6.69 17.85 -24.96
N PRO A 457 -6.93 16.53 -24.74
CA PRO A 457 -8.28 16.00 -24.76
C PRO A 457 -9.15 16.56 -23.63
N ALA A 458 -8.60 16.73 -22.43
CA ALA A 458 -9.37 17.28 -21.30
C ALA A 458 -9.89 18.69 -21.60
N ALA A 459 -9.06 19.55 -22.22
CA ALA A 459 -9.46 20.88 -22.63
C ALA A 459 -10.53 20.81 -23.73
N VAL A 460 -10.33 19.99 -24.77
CA VAL A 460 -11.29 19.86 -25.89
C VAL A 460 -12.64 19.37 -25.38
N PHE A 461 -12.68 18.35 -24.53
CA PHE A 461 -13.93 17.81 -23.99
C PHE A 461 -14.63 18.77 -23.01
N GLY A 462 -13.91 19.72 -22.43
CA GLY A 462 -14.51 20.80 -21.64
C GLY A 462 -15.39 21.76 -22.46
N PHE A 463 -15.13 21.88 -23.75
CA PHE A 463 -15.88 22.76 -24.66
C PHE A 463 -16.98 22.04 -25.44
N ILE A 464 -17.11 20.73 -25.40
CA ILE A 464 -18.13 19.97 -26.15
C ILE A 464 -19.40 19.85 -25.32
N PRO A 465 -20.53 20.46 -25.72
CA PRO A 465 -21.81 20.27 -25.08
C PRO A 465 -22.24 18.79 -25.17
N GLY A 466 -22.70 18.22 -24.05
CA GLY A 466 -23.14 16.81 -23.97
C GLY A 466 -22.08 15.82 -23.43
N VAL A 467 -20.81 16.20 -23.31
CA VAL A 467 -19.78 15.41 -22.64
C VAL A 467 -19.67 15.84 -21.16
N SER A 468 -20.79 15.75 -20.42
CA SER A 468 -20.84 16.24 -19.02
C SER A 468 -20.64 15.13 -17.97
N GLY A 469 -20.89 13.86 -18.32
CA GLY A 469 -20.78 12.74 -17.38
C GLY A 469 -19.33 12.35 -17.09
N ALA A 470 -18.96 12.18 -15.80
CA ALA A 470 -17.61 11.77 -15.40
C ALA A 470 -17.13 10.47 -16.09
N ALA A 471 -18.01 9.48 -16.21
CA ALA A 471 -17.71 8.22 -16.90
C ALA A 471 -17.41 8.44 -18.40
N VAL A 472 -18.21 9.26 -19.08
CA VAL A 472 -18.02 9.56 -20.50
C VAL A 472 -16.73 10.31 -20.73
N ARG A 473 -16.44 11.33 -19.92
CA ARG A 473 -15.17 12.09 -19.97
C ARG A 473 -13.97 11.18 -19.74
N LEU A 474 -14.06 10.27 -18.78
CA LEU A 474 -12.97 9.35 -18.48
C LEU A 474 -12.74 8.34 -19.61
N LEU A 475 -13.80 7.79 -20.20
CA LEU A 475 -13.71 6.86 -21.34
C LEU A 475 -13.12 7.53 -22.59
N LEU A 476 -13.69 8.68 -22.97
CA LEU A 476 -13.20 9.44 -24.13
C LEU A 476 -11.79 9.97 -23.89
N GLY A 477 -11.51 10.46 -22.67
CA GLY A 477 -10.19 10.90 -22.26
C GLY A 477 -9.15 9.77 -22.33
N SER A 478 -9.49 8.57 -21.88
CA SER A 478 -8.61 7.40 -21.96
C SER A 478 -8.35 6.99 -23.41
N ALA A 479 -9.39 6.95 -24.24
CA ALA A 479 -9.24 6.61 -25.66
C ALA A 479 -8.37 7.63 -26.40
N ALA A 480 -8.63 8.93 -26.19
CA ALA A 480 -7.85 10.01 -26.76
C ALA A 480 -6.39 10.02 -26.25
N PHE A 481 -6.20 9.79 -24.95
CA PHE A 481 -4.87 9.66 -24.36
C PHE A 481 -4.06 8.54 -25.02
N ILE A 482 -4.63 7.34 -25.14
CA ILE A 482 -3.98 6.19 -25.77
C ILE A 482 -3.63 6.51 -27.22
N SER A 483 -4.58 7.10 -27.98
CA SER A 483 -4.41 7.42 -29.40
C SER A 483 -3.35 8.50 -29.65
N LEU A 484 -3.14 9.42 -28.73
CA LEU A 484 -2.11 10.46 -28.83
C LEU A 484 -0.78 10.02 -28.26
N TYR A 485 -0.79 9.40 -27.07
CA TYR A 485 0.42 9.06 -26.33
C TYR A 485 1.32 8.06 -27.08
N PHE A 486 0.77 6.92 -27.51
CA PHE A 486 1.58 5.86 -28.10
C PHE A 486 2.23 6.22 -29.45
N PRO A 487 1.56 6.90 -30.40
CA PRO A 487 2.21 7.36 -31.63
C PRO A 487 3.32 8.39 -31.38
N ILE A 488 3.07 9.37 -30.49
CA ILE A 488 4.07 10.39 -30.16
C ILE A 488 5.27 9.74 -29.47
N ALA A 489 5.04 8.89 -28.47
CA ALA A 489 6.06 8.18 -27.74
C ALA A 489 6.92 7.28 -28.65
N SER A 490 6.29 6.59 -29.61
CA SER A 490 6.98 5.78 -30.61
C SER A 490 7.89 6.63 -31.51
N ARG A 491 7.40 7.79 -31.99
CA ARG A 491 8.20 8.73 -32.82
C ARG A 491 9.38 9.32 -32.05
N MET A 492 9.24 9.50 -30.73
CA MET A 492 10.32 9.98 -29.87
C MET A 492 11.28 8.86 -29.37
N GLY A 493 11.18 7.67 -29.95
CA GLY A 493 12.10 6.56 -29.69
C GLY A 493 11.82 5.76 -28.41
N LEU A 494 10.64 5.90 -27.80
CA LEU A 494 10.22 5.08 -26.67
C LEU A 494 9.71 3.72 -27.17
N LYS A 495 10.59 2.71 -27.14
CA LYS A 495 10.30 1.36 -27.67
C LYS A 495 9.54 0.50 -26.68
N TYR A 496 8.25 0.73 -26.49
CA TYR A 496 7.40 -0.07 -25.60
C TYR A 496 7.34 -1.55 -25.99
N LYS A 497 7.38 -1.86 -27.30
CA LYS A 497 7.42 -3.24 -27.81
C LYS A 497 8.62 -4.03 -27.25
N ASP A 498 9.79 -3.39 -27.15
CA ASP A 498 11.00 -4.04 -26.64
C ASP A 498 10.95 -4.22 -25.12
N MET A 499 10.19 -3.37 -24.41
CA MET A 499 9.95 -3.52 -22.96
C MET A 499 8.99 -4.68 -22.64
N LEU A 500 8.01 -4.94 -23.51
CA LEU A 500 7.01 -6.00 -23.33
C LEU A 500 7.46 -7.34 -23.95
N ARG A 501 8.40 -7.32 -24.89
CA ARG A 501 8.89 -8.51 -25.60
C ARG A 501 9.41 -9.65 -24.71
N PRO A 502 10.13 -9.40 -23.60
CA PRO A 502 10.55 -10.47 -22.68
C PRO A 502 9.35 -11.16 -22.05
N LEU A 503 8.30 -10.42 -21.63
CA LEU A 503 7.09 -10.95 -21.03
C LEU A 503 6.29 -11.84 -21.99
N ILE A 504 6.32 -11.49 -23.29
CA ILE A 504 5.63 -12.26 -24.34
C ILE A 504 6.44 -13.52 -24.72
N ARG A 505 7.78 -13.42 -24.78
CA ARG A 505 8.66 -14.54 -25.13
C ARG A 505 8.74 -15.62 -24.05
N GLU A 506 8.72 -15.24 -22.78
CA GLU A 506 8.68 -16.23 -21.68
C GLU A 506 7.34 -17.02 -21.68
N ARG A 507 6.25 -16.40 -22.13
CA ARG A 507 4.94 -17.06 -22.25
C ARG A 507 4.88 -18.08 -23.43
N ILE A 508 5.69 -17.86 -24.47
CA ILE A 508 5.77 -18.74 -25.65
C ILE A 508 6.78 -19.88 -25.44
N ARG A 509 7.74 -19.71 -24.52
CA ARG A 509 8.75 -20.74 -24.15
C ARG A 509 8.42 -21.52 -22.89
N GLY A 510 7.29 -21.28 -22.28
CA GLY A 510 6.83 -21.90 -21.05
C GLY A 510 5.97 -23.15 -21.27
N ASP A 511 6.04 -23.76 -22.45
CA ASP A 511 5.58 -25.12 -22.73
C ASP A 511 6.75 -26.11 -22.71
#